data_57c42b4dfc232cb2aa5b7a2488a08abc
#
_entry.id   57c42b4dfc232cb2aa5b7a2488a08abc
#
_cell.length_a   1.000
_cell.length_b   1.000
_cell.length_c   1.000
_cell.angle_alpha   90.00
_cell.angle_beta   90.00
_cell.angle_gamma   90.00
#
_symmetry.space_group_name_H-M   'P 1'
#
loop_
_entity.id
_entity.type
_entity.pdbx_description
1 polymer ?
#
loop_
_entity_poly.entity_id
_entity_poly.type
_entity_poly.pdbx_seq_one_letter_code
_entity_poly.pdbx_strand_id
1 'polypeptide(L)'
;TLSLHDALPISIQLTEEDFLQYRYYPDYLTKKESDKQYITDSKSVCKALKLPNIQATDLIIDGGNVVKAHDCIIMTEKVFHENAQYPQAEVLNELEHLFHCEVIMLPWDKYEKYGHADGIVKPIDESHLLMTNYADYDQELAEEFERRLATRFRIEKLHYHVQRADKRNWAYINFLQVGNNIVLPAINTEEDEQAMEQIKTYYPSCNIYQLDSEEIIKQGGALNCITWNIKN
;
A
#
# COMPACT_ATOMS: atom_id res chain seq x y z
N THR A 1 18.15 -14.43 -7.48
CA THR A 1 17.16 -14.23 -6.39
C THR A 1 16.51 -12.91 -6.69
N LEU A 2 15.22 -12.91 -7.09
CA LEU A 2 14.43 -11.68 -7.18
C LEU A 2 14.35 -11.09 -5.77
N SER A 3 14.75 -9.84 -5.63
CA SER A 3 14.52 -9.08 -4.39
C SER A 3 13.08 -8.61 -4.38
N LEU A 4 12.46 -8.48 -3.21
CA LEU A 4 11.14 -7.88 -3.06
C LEU A 4 11.07 -6.47 -3.65
N HIS A 5 12.21 -5.78 -3.67
CA HIS A 5 12.34 -4.45 -4.26
C HIS A 5 12.16 -4.43 -5.78
N ASP A 6 12.27 -5.58 -6.46
CA ASP A 6 12.06 -5.68 -7.91
C ASP A 6 10.57 -5.79 -8.30
N ALA A 7 9.68 -5.96 -7.32
CA ALA A 7 8.27 -6.30 -7.55
C ALA A 7 7.27 -5.18 -7.17
N LEU A 8 7.72 -4.08 -6.57
CA LEU A 8 6.86 -2.96 -6.18
C LEU A 8 6.25 -2.27 -7.41
N PRO A 9 4.99 -1.79 -7.32
CA PRO A 9 4.41 -0.97 -8.36
C PRO A 9 5.29 0.25 -8.64
N ILE A 10 5.83 0.33 -9.84
CA ILE A 10 6.73 1.39 -10.32
C ILE A 10 6.04 2.36 -11.27
N SER A 11 4.76 2.14 -11.50
CA SER A 11 3.84 2.98 -12.25
C SER A 11 2.44 2.78 -11.71
N ILE A 12 1.58 3.76 -11.86
CA ILE A 12 0.19 3.71 -11.39
C ILE A 12 -0.71 3.82 -12.62
N GLN A 13 -1.62 2.87 -12.78
CA GLN A 13 -2.66 2.98 -13.80
C GLN A 13 -3.69 4.01 -13.34
N LEU A 14 -3.89 5.08 -14.08
CA LEU A 14 -4.87 6.15 -13.78
C LEU A 14 -6.25 5.79 -14.33
N THR A 15 -6.30 5.42 -15.61
CA THR A 15 -7.50 4.93 -16.31
C THR A 15 -7.18 3.60 -17.00
N GLU A 16 -8.07 3.08 -17.84
CA GLU A 16 -7.80 1.86 -18.61
C GLU A 16 -6.57 1.99 -19.52
N GLU A 17 -6.30 3.19 -20.05
CA GLU A 17 -5.21 3.44 -21.01
C GLU A 17 -4.14 4.41 -20.50
N ASP A 18 -4.37 5.13 -19.41
CA ASP A 18 -3.45 6.15 -18.91
C ASP A 18 -2.66 5.67 -17.69
N PHE A 19 -1.37 5.91 -17.71
CA PHE A 19 -0.44 5.48 -16.67
C PHE A 19 0.40 6.65 -16.17
N LEU A 20 0.62 6.72 -14.85
CA LEU A 20 1.54 7.63 -14.22
C LEU A 20 2.88 6.94 -14.00
N GLN A 21 3.92 7.43 -14.66
CA GLN A 21 5.31 7.10 -14.39
C GLN A 21 5.88 8.12 -13.40
N TYR A 22 6.37 7.67 -12.27
CA TYR A 22 7.00 8.49 -11.25
C TYR A 22 8.46 8.08 -11.03
N ARG A 23 9.19 8.87 -10.27
CA ARG A 23 10.54 8.52 -9.85
C ARG A 23 10.49 7.57 -8.67
N TYR A 24 10.95 6.32 -8.86
CA TYR A 24 11.13 5.38 -7.76
C TYR A 24 12.53 5.55 -7.16
N TYR A 25 12.61 6.20 -6.01
CA TYR A 25 13.88 6.50 -5.34
C TYR A 25 13.68 6.55 -3.81
N PRO A 26 13.21 5.46 -3.19
CA PRO A 26 12.79 5.45 -1.80
C PRO A 26 13.95 5.59 -0.84
N ASP A 27 13.71 6.27 0.28
CA ASP A 27 14.73 6.56 1.30
C ASP A 27 15.37 5.30 1.89
N TYR A 28 14.60 4.22 2.05
CA TYR A 28 15.10 2.94 2.58
C TYR A 28 16.08 2.20 1.64
N LEU A 29 16.11 2.51 0.35
CA LEU A 29 17.10 1.99 -0.60
C LEU A 29 18.30 2.94 -0.80
N THR A 30 18.22 4.16 -0.29
CA THR A 30 19.30 5.16 -0.48
C THR A 30 20.24 5.25 0.71
N LYS A 31 19.87 4.67 1.87
CA LYS A 31 20.67 4.69 3.10
C LYS A 31 22.01 3.96 2.97
N LYS A 32 22.08 2.92 2.14
CA LYS A 32 23.32 2.16 1.87
C LYS A 32 23.59 2.14 0.38
N GLU A 33 24.84 2.34 0.00
CA GLU A 33 25.25 2.31 -1.41
C GLU A 33 24.95 0.96 -2.08
N SER A 34 25.13 -0.15 -1.33
CA SER A 34 24.80 -1.51 -1.80
C SER A 34 23.33 -1.71 -2.16
N ASP A 35 22.43 -0.94 -1.56
CA ASP A 35 20.98 -1.14 -1.74
C ASP A 35 20.48 -0.36 -2.96
N LYS A 36 21.21 0.65 -3.42
CA LYS A 36 20.87 1.43 -4.61
C LYS A 36 20.75 0.61 -5.89
N GLN A 37 21.41 -0.54 -5.97
CA GLN A 37 21.28 -1.47 -7.10
C GLN A 37 19.85 -2.03 -7.25
N TYR A 38 19.01 -1.94 -6.21
CA TYR A 38 17.61 -2.36 -6.23
C TYR A 38 16.65 -1.24 -6.61
N ILE A 39 17.15 -0.03 -6.88
CA ILE A 39 16.32 1.08 -7.36
C ILE A 39 15.98 0.82 -8.82
N THR A 40 14.71 0.55 -9.08
CA THR A 40 14.21 0.24 -10.42
C THR A 40 13.98 1.52 -11.22
N ASP A 41 14.48 1.57 -12.46
CA ASP A 41 14.16 2.64 -13.39
C ASP A 41 12.73 2.46 -13.96
N SER A 42 11.78 3.19 -13.40
CA SER A 42 10.37 3.14 -13.81
C SER A 42 10.17 3.42 -15.31
N LYS A 43 10.97 4.30 -15.89
CA LYS A 43 10.91 4.62 -17.32
C LYS A 43 11.24 3.42 -18.19
N SER A 44 12.29 2.70 -17.85
CA SER A 44 12.70 1.49 -18.57
C SER A 44 11.65 0.39 -18.50
N VAL A 45 11.00 0.22 -17.35
CA VAL A 45 9.94 -0.79 -17.17
C VAL A 45 8.67 -0.41 -17.91
N CYS A 46 8.19 0.83 -17.81
CA CYS A 46 7.04 1.30 -18.59
C CYS A 46 7.26 1.09 -20.09
N LYS A 47 8.47 1.37 -20.58
CA LYS A 47 8.85 1.13 -21.97
C LYS A 47 8.86 -0.35 -22.33
N ALA A 48 9.43 -1.20 -21.47
CA ALA A 48 9.49 -2.66 -21.68
C ALA A 48 8.09 -3.29 -21.74
N LEU A 49 7.18 -2.83 -20.89
CA LEU A 49 5.78 -3.25 -20.85
C LEU A 49 4.93 -2.62 -21.95
N LYS A 50 5.47 -1.66 -22.70
CA LYS A 50 4.75 -0.91 -23.76
C LYS A 50 3.46 -0.28 -23.25
N LEU A 51 3.49 0.28 -22.05
CA LEU A 51 2.32 0.96 -21.49
C LEU A 51 1.92 2.14 -22.38
N PRO A 52 0.62 2.30 -22.69
CA PRO A 52 0.14 3.43 -23.46
C PRO A 52 0.03 4.69 -22.58
N ASN A 53 -0.06 5.86 -23.21
CA ASN A 53 -0.41 7.14 -22.59
C ASN A 53 0.28 7.41 -21.23
N ILE A 54 1.60 7.49 -21.24
CA ILE A 54 2.38 7.70 -20.03
C ILE A 54 2.46 9.20 -19.70
N GLN A 55 1.88 9.59 -18.56
CA GLN A 55 2.15 10.86 -17.90
C GLN A 55 3.34 10.65 -16.96
N ALA A 56 4.33 11.55 -16.99
CA ALA A 56 5.53 11.41 -16.16
C ALA A 56 5.64 12.55 -15.16
N THR A 57 6.16 12.23 -13.96
CA THR A 57 6.51 13.21 -12.94
C THR A 57 7.89 12.91 -12.34
N ASP A 58 8.56 13.96 -11.84
CA ASP A 58 9.82 13.85 -11.11
C ASP A 58 9.62 13.65 -9.61
N LEU A 59 8.36 13.65 -9.14
CA LEU A 59 8.08 13.32 -7.75
C LEU A 59 8.54 11.91 -7.43
N ILE A 60 9.16 11.76 -6.25
CA ILE A 60 9.47 10.44 -5.69
C ILE A 60 8.18 9.90 -5.07
N ILE A 61 7.74 8.76 -5.56
CA ILE A 61 6.54 8.07 -5.08
C ILE A 61 6.90 6.59 -4.87
N ASP A 62 6.40 6.02 -3.79
CA ASP A 62 6.38 4.58 -3.56
C ASP A 62 5.00 4.04 -3.93
N GLY A 63 4.93 3.01 -4.75
CA GLY A 63 3.66 2.45 -5.19
C GLY A 63 2.80 1.91 -4.05
N GLY A 64 3.42 1.32 -3.02
CA GLY A 64 2.73 0.86 -1.81
C GLY A 64 2.13 2.01 -0.97
N ASN A 65 2.64 3.22 -1.16
CA ASN A 65 2.08 4.40 -0.51
C ASN A 65 0.86 4.99 -1.24
N VAL A 66 0.38 4.35 -2.31
CA VAL A 66 -0.76 4.83 -3.10
C VAL A 66 -1.90 3.84 -3.00
N VAL A 67 -2.89 4.14 -2.18
CA VAL A 67 -4.12 3.33 -2.05
C VAL A 67 -5.26 4.07 -2.75
N LYS A 68 -5.79 3.48 -3.83
CA LYS A 68 -6.97 3.98 -4.52
C LYS A 68 -8.23 3.60 -3.75
N ALA A 69 -9.01 4.58 -3.35
CA ALA A 69 -10.25 4.41 -2.59
C ALA A 69 -11.38 5.19 -3.24
N HIS A 70 -12.17 4.51 -4.07
CA HIS A 70 -13.27 5.06 -4.86
C HIS A 70 -12.82 6.28 -5.70
N ASP A 71 -13.13 7.49 -5.27
CA ASP A 71 -12.86 8.76 -5.98
C ASP A 71 -11.72 9.57 -5.33
N CYS A 72 -10.90 8.95 -4.50
CA CYS A 72 -9.72 9.58 -3.89
C CYS A 72 -8.54 8.61 -3.80
N ILE A 73 -7.39 9.19 -3.47
CA ILE A 73 -6.17 8.46 -3.13
C ILE A 73 -5.87 8.65 -1.65
N ILE A 74 -5.42 7.59 -0.98
CA ILE A 74 -4.91 7.66 0.39
C ILE A 74 -3.41 7.42 0.33
N MET A 75 -2.64 8.31 0.96
CA MET A 75 -1.19 8.24 1.06
C MET A 75 -0.75 8.61 2.48
N THR A 76 0.46 8.22 2.87
CA THR A 76 1.08 8.74 4.09
C THR A 76 1.94 9.97 3.78
N GLU A 77 2.15 10.83 4.77
CA GLU A 77 3.01 12.02 4.71
C GLU A 77 4.48 11.70 4.42
N LYS A 78 4.85 10.40 4.31
CA LYS A 78 6.17 9.96 3.86
C LYS A 78 6.54 10.58 2.50
N VAL A 79 5.57 10.75 1.60
CA VAL A 79 5.79 11.37 0.30
C VAL A 79 6.36 12.79 0.40
N PHE A 80 5.99 13.55 1.43
CA PHE A 80 6.56 14.87 1.67
C PHE A 80 8.02 14.81 2.14
N HIS A 81 8.35 13.79 2.93
CA HIS A 81 9.73 13.56 3.36
C HIS A 81 10.64 13.23 2.17
N GLU A 82 10.17 12.38 1.26
CA GLU A 82 10.92 11.98 0.08
C GLU A 82 11.06 13.11 -0.96
N ASN A 83 10.14 14.08 -0.94
CA ASN A 83 10.14 15.26 -1.82
C ASN A 83 10.42 16.55 -1.06
N ALA A 84 11.29 16.52 -0.03
CA ALA A 84 11.58 17.65 0.86
C ALA A 84 12.18 18.89 0.15
N GLN A 85 12.59 18.78 -1.11
CA GLN A 85 13.03 19.91 -1.94
C GLN A 85 11.86 20.82 -2.38
N TYR A 86 10.62 20.35 -2.27
CA TYR A 86 9.41 21.13 -2.59
C TYR A 86 8.60 21.43 -1.33
N PRO A 87 7.87 22.55 -1.28
CA PRO A 87 6.87 22.80 -0.24
C PRO A 87 5.80 21.71 -0.24
N GLN A 88 5.35 21.26 0.94
CA GLN A 88 4.34 20.21 1.05
C GLN A 88 3.05 20.52 0.28
N ALA A 89 2.61 21.78 0.31
CA ALA A 89 1.42 22.20 -0.44
C ALA A 89 1.59 22.05 -1.96
N GLU A 90 2.79 22.29 -2.50
CA GLU A 90 3.08 22.08 -3.92
C GLU A 90 3.07 20.59 -4.27
N VAL A 91 3.66 19.73 -3.42
CA VAL A 91 3.63 18.28 -3.60
C VAL A 91 2.19 17.78 -3.60
N LEU A 92 1.37 18.21 -2.62
CA LEU A 92 -0.03 17.80 -2.54
C LEU A 92 -0.82 18.24 -3.79
N ASN A 93 -0.70 19.50 -4.18
CA ASN A 93 -1.38 20.01 -5.38
C ASN A 93 -0.97 19.26 -6.66
N GLU A 94 0.32 18.92 -6.78
CA GLU A 94 0.80 18.15 -7.92
C GLU A 94 0.25 16.72 -7.90
N LEU A 95 0.20 16.04 -6.74
CA LEU A 95 -0.39 14.72 -6.60
C LEU A 95 -1.88 14.73 -6.97
N GLU A 96 -2.66 15.69 -6.48
CA GLU A 96 -4.08 15.82 -6.80
C GLU A 96 -4.31 16.10 -8.29
N HIS A 97 -3.42 16.89 -8.91
CA HIS A 97 -3.44 17.14 -10.35
C HIS A 97 -3.13 15.85 -11.13
N LEU A 98 -2.10 15.10 -10.74
CA LEU A 98 -1.69 13.85 -11.40
C LEU A 98 -2.73 12.73 -11.26
N PHE A 99 -3.36 12.62 -10.10
CA PHE A 99 -4.38 11.58 -9.84
C PHE A 99 -5.80 12.00 -10.28
N HIS A 100 -6.01 13.28 -10.61
CA HIS A 100 -7.31 13.86 -10.92
C HIS A 100 -8.37 13.67 -9.82
N CYS A 101 -7.95 13.59 -8.57
CA CYS A 101 -8.81 13.41 -7.41
C CYS A 101 -8.15 13.94 -6.12
N GLU A 102 -8.93 14.03 -5.05
CA GLU A 102 -8.43 14.39 -3.72
C GLU A 102 -7.41 13.36 -3.23
N VAL A 103 -6.38 13.83 -2.53
CA VAL A 103 -5.39 12.98 -1.85
C VAL A 103 -5.51 13.15 -0.34
N ILE A 104 -5.99 12.11 0.34
CA ILE A 104 -6.09 12.08 1.80
C ILE A 104 -4.73 11.67 2.37
N MET A 105 -4.12 12.58 3.15
CA MET A 105 -2.81 12.34 3.76
C MET A 105 -2.96 11.78 5.18
N LEU A 106 -2.42 10.59 5.40
CA LEU A 106 -2.29 9.99 6.73
C LEU A 106 -0.94 10.38 7.35
N PRO A 107 -0.84 10.49 8.68
CA PRO A 107 0.45 10.66 9.34
C PRO A 107 1.44 9.58 8.93
N TRP A 108 2.69 9.92 8.86
CA TRP A 108 3.75 8.95 8.59
C TRP A 108 4.29 8.36 9.90
N ASP A 109 4.18 7.04 10.07
CA ASP A 109 4.91 6.33 11.12
C ASP A 109 6.40 6.27 10.77
N LYS A 110 7.20 7.08 11.47
CA LYS A 110 8.66 7.18 11.26
C LYS A 110 9.43 5.97 11.80
N TYR A 111 8.78 5.13 12.58
CA TYR A 111 9.38 3.93 13.17
C TYR A 111 9.15 2.70 12.30
N GLU A 112 8.17 2.75 11.40
CA GLU A 112 7.94 1.73 10.40
C GLU A 112 8.88 1.94 9.19
N LYS A 113 9.49 0.86 8.71
CA LYS A 113 10.56 0.91 7.70
C LYS A 113 10.12 1.54 6.38
N TYR A 114 8.92 1.19 5.91
CA TYR A 114 8.41 1.62 4.61
C TYR A 114 7.45 2.80 4.74
N GLY A 115 6.62 2.85 5.78
CA GLY A 115 5.65 3.92 6.05
C GLY A 115 4.58 4.06 4.98
N HIS A 116 4.13 2.93 4.40
CA HIS A 116 3.22 2.89 3.26
C HIS A 116 1.75 2.78 3.69
N ALA A 117 0.87 3.40 2.93
CA ALA A 117 -0.57 3.38 3.18
C ALA A 117 -1.21 2.00 2.98
N ASP A 118 -0.68 1.15 2.09
CA ASP A 118 -1.17 -0.22 1.83
C ASP A 118 -0.94 -1.20 2.98
N GLY A 119 -0.07 -0.86 3.92
CA GLY A 119 0.09 -1.56 5.20
C GLY A 119 -0.87 -1.08 6.30
N ILE A 120 -1.62 -0.01 6.05
CA ILE A 120 -2.54 0.61 7.02
C ILE A 120 -3.99 0.33 6.64
N VAL A 121 -4.37 0.58 5.38
CA VAL A 121 -5.76 0.52 4.93
C VAL A 121 -5.91 -0.18 3.60
N LYS A 122 -7.12 -0.76 3.39
CA LYS A 122 -7.55 -1.32 2.10
C LYS A 122 -9.04 -1.05 1.88
N PRO A 123 -9.47 -0.65 0.67
CA PRO A 123 -10.87 -0.44 0.36
C PRO A 123 -11.67 -1.74 0.43
N ILE A 124 -12.83 -1.70 1.10
CA ILE A 124 -13.84 -2.76 1.06
C ILE A 124 -14.83 -2.45 -0.07
N ASP A 125 -15.34 -1.23 -0.10
CA ASP A 125 -16.25 -0.69 -1.11
C ASP A 125 -16.09 0.84 -1.23
N GLU A 126 -17.03 1.50 -1.90
CA GLU A 126 -17.01 2.96 -2.13
C GLU A 126 -17.03 3.81 -0.85
N SER A 127 -17.53 3.26 0.27
CA SER A 127 -17.77 3.98 1.53
C SER A 127 -17.10 3.34 2.75
N HIS A 128 -16.50 2.17 2.59
CA HIS A 128 -15.90 1.43 3.69
C HIS A 128 -14.44 1.11 3.42
N LEU A 129 -13.62 1.31 4.45
CA LEU A 129 -12.21 0.89 4.46
C LEU A 129 -12.00 -0.16 5.54
N LEU A 130 -11.17 -1.15 5.24
CA LEU A 130 -10.56 -2.02 6.23
C LEU A 130 -9.26 -1.38 6.70
N MET A 131 -9.07 -1.30 8.01
CA MET A 131 -7.82 -0.87 8.64
C MET A 131 -7.19 -2.04 9.37
N THR A 132 -5.86 -2.13 9.31
CA THR A 132 -5.13 -3.12 10.11
C THR A 132 -5.27 -2.85 11.62
N ASN A 133 -4.89 -3.80 12.45
CA ASN A 133 -4.92 -3.71 13.92
C ASN A 133 -3.87 -2.73 14.49
N TYR A 134 -3.72 -1.55 13.88
CA TYR A 134 -2.66 -0.58 14.22
C TYR A 134 -2.70 -0.14 15.68
N ALA A 135 -3.90 -0.12 16.30
CA ALA A 135 -4.08 0.21 17.71
C ALA A 135 -3.36 -0.75 18.68
N ASP A 136 -3.01 -1.96 18.24
CA ASP A 136 -2.24 -2.91 19.05
C ASP A 136 -0.74 -2.51 19.11
N TYR A 137 -0.30 -1.62 18.23
CA TYR A 137 1.08 -1.17 18.12
C TYR A 137 1.23 0.30 18.55
N ASP A 138 0.35 1.16 18.07
CA ASP A 138 0.32 2.59 18.37
C ASP A 138 -1.13 3.10 18.36
N GLN A 139 -1.72 3.23 19.57
CA GLN A 139 -3.10 3.67 19.73
C GLN A 139 -3.31 5.12 19.26
N GLU A 140 -2.37 6.02 19.56
CA GLU A 140 -2.53 7.45 19.22
C GLU A 140 -2.49 7.64 17.70
N LEU A 141 -1.60 6.92 17.02
CA LEU A 141 -1.47 6.98 15.57
C LEU A 141 -2.68 6.33 14.87
N ALA A 142 -3.19 5.21 15.42
CA ALA A 142 -4.39 4.57 14.93
C ALA A 142 -5.62 5.51 15.00
N GLU A 143 -5.80 6.22 16.12
CA GLU A 143 -6.88 7.22 16.30
C GLU A 143 -6.74 8.38 15.31
N GLU A 144 -5.54 8.82 15.02
CA GLU A 144 -5.30 9.88 14.03
C GLU A 144 -5.61 9.41 12.59
N PHE A 145 -5.26 8.15 12.24
CA PHE A 145 -5.67 7.57 10.96
C PHE A 145 -7.20 7.53 10.84
N GLU A 146 -7.89 7.02 11.87
CA GLU A 146 -9.35 6.98 11.89
C GLU A 146 -9.96 8.38 11.76
N ARG A 147 -9.45 9.35 12.50
CA ARG A 147 -9.96 10.73 12.47
C ARG A 147 -9.88 11.34 11.07
N ARG A 148 -8.78 11.11 10.33
CA ARG A 148 -8.63 11.64 8.96
C ARG A 148 -9.51 10.91 7.95
N LEU A 149 -9.69 9.61 8.10
CA LEU A 149 -10.47 8.79 7.17
C LEU A 149 -11.98 8.86 7.43
N ALA A 150 -12.41 9.01 8.69
CA ALA A 150 -13.82 9.02 9.08
C ALA A 150 -14.65 10.19 8.52
N THR A 151 -13.99 11.19 7.92
CA THR A 151 -14.68 12.27 7.19
C THR A 151 -15.34 11.77 5.91
N ARG A 152 -14.85 10.65 5.34
CA ARG A 152 -15.33 10.09 4.07
C ARG A 152 -15.74 8.63 4.14
N PHE A 153 -15.14 7.85 5.03
CA PHE A 153 -15.27 6.40 5.07
C PHE A 153 -15.73 5.92 6.44
N ARG A 154 -16.51 4.84 6.43
CA ARG A 154 -16.67 4.00 7.60
C ARG A 154 -15.45 3.07 7.70
N ILE A 155 -14.87 2.99 8.90
CA ILE A 155 -13.66 2.21 9.14
C ILE A 155 -14.04 0.92 9.85
N GLU A 156 -13.74 -0.20 9.21
CA GLU A 156 -13.75 -1.53 9.80
C GLU A 156 -12.29 -1.87 10.17
N LYS A 157 -12.10 -2.60 11.27
CA LYS A 157 -10.75 -2.90 11.78
C LYS A 157 -10.54 -4.39 11.94
N LEU A 158 -9.34 -4.85 11.60
CA LEU A 158 -8.91 -6.20 11.93
C LEU A 158 -8.62 -6.31 13.44
N HIS A 159 -9.04 -7.40 14.04
CA HIS A 159 -8.84 -7.70 15.45
C HIS A 159 -8.38 -9.15 15.64
N TYR A 160 -7.50 -9.37 16.60
CA TYR A 160 -6.99 -10.71 16.90
C TYR A 160 -7.13 -11.00 18.40
N HIS A 161 -7.87 -12.05 18.72
CA HIS A 161 -8.10 -12.51 20.09
C HIS A 161 -7.08 -13.59 20.46
N VAL A 162 -5.85 -13.17 20.71
CA VAL A 162 -4.72 -14.03 21.04
C VAL A 162 -4.03 -13.55 22.32
N GLN A 163 -3.32 -14.42 23.03
CA GLN A 163 -2.60 -14.00 24.23
C GLN A 163 -1.46 -13.02 23.93
N ARG A 164 -0.84 -13.20 22.76
CA ARG A 164 0.23 -12.33 22.26
C ARG A 164 0.12 -12.24 20.75
N ALA A 165 -0.18 -11.04 20.27
CA ALA A 165 -0.23 -10.75 18.84
C ALA A 165 1.13 -10.99 18.16
N ASP A 166 1.12 -11.62 17.01
CA ASP A 166 2.31 -11.76 16.19
C ASP A 166 2.62 -10.42 15.52
N LYS A 167 3.87 -9.99 15.60
CA LYS A 167 4.30 -8.71 14.99
C LYS A 167 4.18 -8.67 13.47
N ARG A 168 3.94 -9.82 12.83
CA ARG A 168 3.77 -9.95 11.38
C ARG A 168 2.32 -9.87 10.95
N ASN A 169 1.35 -9.76 11.87
CA ASN A 169 -0.07 -9.80 11.54
C ASN A 169 -0.57 -8.58 10.72
N TRP A 170 0.24 -7.50 10.62
CA TRP A 170 0.02 -6.44 9.63
C TRP A 170 -0.03 -6.98 8.19
N ALA A 171 0.56 -8.15 7.92
CA ALA A 171 0.58 -8.74 6.58
C ALA A 171 -0.82 -9.11 6.07
N TYR A 172 -1.78 -9.35 6.96
CA TYR A 172 -3.14 -9.72 6.54
C TYR A 172 -3.87 -8.59 5.80
N ILE A 173 -3.59 -7.31 6.05
CA ILE A 173 -4.16 -6.20 5.27
C ILE A 173 -3.55 -6.14 3.86
N ASN A 174 -2.33 -6.63 3.71
CA ASN A 174 -1.55 -6.58 2.47
C ASN A 174 -1.82 -7.82 1.58
N PHE A 175 -3.10 -8.23 1.49
CA PHE A 175 -3.53 -9.32 0.61
C PHE A 175 -3.59 -8.88 -0.86
N LEU A 176 -3.42 -9.83 -1.77
CA LEU A 176 -3.66 -9.64 -3.19
C LEU A 176 -5.15 -9.84 -3.51
N GLN A 177 -5.76 -8.89 -4.21
CA GLN A 177 -7.10 -9.03 -4.76
C GLN A 177 -7.07 -8.90 -6.29
N VAL A 178 -7.63 -9.90 -6.98
CA VAL A 178 -7.79 -9.89 -8.44
C VAL A 178 -9.23 -10.28 -8.77
N GLY A 179 -10.02 -9.32 -9.21
CA GLY A 179 -11.46 -9.50 -9.39
C GLY A 179 -12.13 -9.96 -8.09
N ASN A 180 -12.84 -11.08 -8.15
CA ASN A 180 -13.51 -11.68 -6.99
C ASN A 180 -12.64 -12.72 -6.25
N ASN A 181 -11.33 -12.71 -6.44
CA ASN A 181 -10.43 -13.61 -5.74
C ASN A 181 -9.49 -12.82 -4.84
N ILE A 182 -9.38 -13.25 -3.59
CA ILE A 182 -8.44 -12.72 -2.61
C ILE A 182 -7.46 -13.82 -2.24
N VAL A 183 -6.17 -13.53 -2.33
CA VAL A 183 -5.09 -14.37 -1.80
C VAL A 183 -4.58 -13.69 -0.53
N LEU A 184 -4.93 -14.29 0.62
CA LEU A 184 -4.61 -13.80 1.94
C LEU A 184 -3.27 -14.38 2.39
N PRO A 185 -2.31 -13.58 2.87
CA PRO A 185 -1.10 -14.12 3.48
C PRO A 185 -1.42 -14.99 4.68
N ALA A 186 -0.71 -16.10 4.84
CA ALA A 186 -0.67 -16.90 6.05
C ALA A 186 0.72 -16.78 6.71
N ILE A 187 0.74 -16.64 8.03
CA ILE A 187 1.95 -16.48 8.83
C ILE A 187 2.16 -17.67 9.79
N ASN A 188 1.36 -18.72 9.62
CA ASN A 188 1.38 -19.96 10.39
C ASN A 188 1.15 -19.76 11.90
N THR A 189 0.14 -18.93 12.25
CA THR A 189 -0.29 -18.68 13.62
C THR A 189 -1.80 -18.87 13.77
N GLU A 190 -2.29 -18.87 15.03
CA GLU A 190 -3.73 -18.91 15.31
C GLU A 190 -4.51 -17.69 14.78
N GLU A 191 -3.82 -16.61 14.42
CA GLU A 191 -4.42 -15.43 13.83
C GLU A 191 -4.85 -15.65 12.37
N ASP A 192 -4.29 -16.64 11.67
CA ASP A 192 -4.61 -16.95 10.27
C ASP A 192 -6.11 -17.25 10.08
N GLU A 193 -6.71 -18.05 10.97
CA GLU A 193 -8.14 -18.37 10.94
C GLU A 193 -8.98 -17.12 11.21
N GLN A 194 -8.61 -16.32 12.21
CA GLN A 194 -9.32 -15.10 12.57
C GLN A 194 -9.25 -14.07 11.43
N ALA A 195 -8.10 -13.92 10.77
CA ALA A 195 -7.95 -13.08 9.60
C ALA A 195 -8.87 -13.56 8.46
N MET A 196 -8.87 -14.86 8.17
CA MET A 196 -9.71 -15.46 7.14
C MET A 196 -11.20 -15.20 7.38
N GLU A 197 -11.69 -15.38 8.60
CA GLU A 197 -13.09 -15.14 8.95
C GLU A 197 -13.50 -13.68 8.81
N GLN A 198 -12.64 -12.76 9.25
CA GLN A 198 -12.89 -11.32 9.12
C GLN A 198 -12.88 -10.89 7.65
N ILE A 199 -11.93 -11.33 6.84
CA ILE A 199 -11.89 -11.03 5.42
C ILE A 199 -13.12 -11.58 4.70
N LYS A 200 -13.59 -12.79 5.01
CA LYS A 200 -14.84 -13.33 4.48
C LYS A 200 -16.05 -12.47 4.83
N THR A 201 -16.06 -11.91 6.03
CA THR A 201 -17.16 -11.03 6.49
C THR A 201 -17.17 -9.72 5.71
N TYR A 202 -16.01 -9.10 5.50
CA TYR A 202 -15.89 -7.82 4.80
C TYR A 202 -15.97 -7.94 3.28
N TYR A 203 -15.59 -9.10 2.72
CA TYR A 203 -15.62 -9.37 1.27
C TYR A 203 -16.48 -10.62 0.94
N PRO A 204 -17.80 -10.58 1.24
CA PRO A 204 -18.66 -11.77 1.16
C PRO A 204 -18.85 -12.32 -0.26
N SER A 205 -18.60 -11.51 -1.30
CA SER A 205 -18.68 -11.92 -2.69
C SER A 205 -17.36 -12.48 -3.24
N CYS A 206 -16.28 -12.48 -2.45
CA CYS A 206 -14.97 -12.94 -2.89
C CYS A 206 -14.69 -14.38 -2.49
N ASN A 207 -13.98 -15.08 -3.36
CA ASN A 207 -13.32 -16.36 -3.03
C ASN A 207 -12.01 -16.02 -2.32
N ILE A 208 -11.78 -16.59 -1.14
CA ILE A 208 -10.59 -16.30 -0.34
C ILE A 208 -9.74 -17.55 -0.22
N TYR A 209 -8.48 -17.40 -0.56
CA TYR A 209 -7.44 -18.44 -0.50
C TYR A 209 -6.34 -17.97 0.43
N GLN A 210 -5.80 -18.85 1.27
CA GLN A 210 -4.60 -18.56 2.06
C GLN A 210 -3.36 -19.09 1.36
N LEU A 211 -2.28 -18.32 1.46
CA LEU A 211 -0.97 -18.67 0.93
C LEU A 211 0.09 -18.45 2.01
N ASP A 212 0.87 -19.48 2.32
CA ASP A 212 2.03 -19.35 3.19
C ASP A 212 2.96 -18.25 2.66
N SER A 213 3.14 -17.23 3.47
CA SER A 213 3.85 -16.00 3.10
C SER A 213 5.00 -15.65 4.06
N GLU A 214 5.38 -16.55 4.96
CA GLU A 214 6.41 -16.28 5.96
C GLU A 214 7.74 -15.81 5.34
N GLU A 215 8.17 -16.43 4.25
CA GLU A 215 9.45 -16.08 3.61
C GLU A 215 9.41 -14.69 2.94
N ILE A 216 8.28 -14.32 2.36
CA ILE A 216 8.09 -12.98 1.77
C ILE A 216 8.04 -11.92 2.87
N ILE A 217 7.29 -12.18 3.93
CA ILE A 217 7.11 -11.25 5.05
C ILE A 217 8.44 -10.95 5.76
N LYS A 218 9.36 -11.92 5.85
CA LYS A 218 10.73 -11.68 6.36
C LYS A 218 11.51 -10.63 5.54
N GLN A 219 11.13 -10.43 4.29
CA GLN A 219 11.72 -9.38 3.45
C GLN A 219 11.04 -8.00 3.65
N GLY A 220 9.95 -7.95 4.43
CA GLY A 220 9.27 -6.71 4.81
C GLY A 220 8.14 -6.27 3.90
N GLY A 221 7.59 -7.18 3.10
CA GLY A 221 6.38 -6.98 2.30
C GLY A 221 5.52 -8.23 2.31
N ALA A 222 4.31 -8.15 1.76
CA ALA A 222 3.45 -9.31 1.59
C ALA A 222 2.90 -9.37 0.16
N LEU A 223 1.77 -9.98 -0.08
CA LEU A 223 1.32 -10.32 -1.43
C LEU A 223 0.94 -9.10 -2.28
N ASN A 224 0.40 -8.04 -1.68
CA ASN A 224 0.13 -6.79 -2.41
C ASN A 224 1.44 -6.13 -2.86
N CYS A 225 2.46 -6.10 -2.00
CA CYS A 225 3.74 -5.47 -2.29
C CYS A 225 4.51 -6.11 -3.47
N ILE A 226 4.29 -7.39 -3.76
CA ILE A 226 4.98 -8.10 -4.85
C ILE A 226 4.14 -8.21 -6.12
N THR A 227 3.02 -7.51 -6.20
CA THR A 227 2.10 -7.60 -7.33
C THR A 227 1.73 -6.22 -7.84
N TRP A 228 1.46 -6.15 -9.13
CA TRP A 228 0.90 -4.97 -9.76
C TRP A 228 -0.29 -5.39 -10.64
N ASN A 229 -1.47 -4.90 -10.28
CA ASN A 229 -2.68 -5.18 -11.03
C ASN A 229 -2.87 -4.13 -12.12
N ILE A 230 -2.99 -4.58 -13.37
CA ILE A 230 -3.35 -3.75 -14.50
C ILE A 230 -4.72 -4.21 -14.99
N LYS A 231 -5.67 -3.29 -15.03
CA LYS A 231 -7.00 -3.53 -15.61
C LYS A 231 -6.90 -3.35 -17.13
N ASN A 232 -7.33 -4.38 -17.86
CA ASN A 232 -7.45 -4.37 -19.32
C ASN A 232 -8.90 -4.06 -19.71
#